data_ed71a2fc6876913b1faee656fdcd85a2
#
_entry.id   ed71a2fc6876913b1faee656fdcd85a2
#
_cell.length_a   1.000
_cell.length_b   1.000
_cell.length_c   1.000
_cell.angle_alpha   90.00
_cell.angle_beta   90.00
_cell.angle_gamma   90.00
#
_symmetry.space_group_name_H-M   'P 1'
#
loop_
_entity.id
_entity.type
_entity.pdbx_description
1 polymer ?
#
loop_
_entity_poly.entity_id
_entity_poly.type
_entity_poly.pdbx_seq_one_letter_code
_entity_poly.pdbx_strand_id
1 'polypeptide(L)'
;VTLKWAIWDQETTQYWGDIKDAYEASHPGVTIEMVDLGSTDYMTVLATELSGSGSDFDVVTVKDVPGYATLVQKGSILSLDDYISKDGVDLSKYAGVTDQVTVDGSLYELPFRNDFWVLFYNKDLFDAKGVAYPTNDMTFDEYDALAREMTDTTFGSQVYGAHYHTWRSAVQLFGVLDGKHTILDGN
;
A
#
# COMPACT_ATOMS: atom_id res chain seq x y z
N VAL A 1 9.31 -5.88 -28.32
CA VAL A 1 9.90 -5.00 -27.29
C VAL A 1 9.77 -5.70 -25.94
N THR A 2 10.83 -5.74 -25.14
CA THR A 2 10.78 -6.24 -23.77
C THR A 2 10.82 -5.05 -22.82
N LEU A 3 9.86 -5.00 -21.88
CA LEU A 3 9.78 -4.01 -20.82
C LEU A 3 10.09 -4.68 -19.48
N LYS A 4 10.99 -4.09 -18.69
CA LYS A 4 11.31 -4.57 -17.35
C LYS A 4 10.49 -3.83 -16.30
N TRP A 5 9.78 -4.61 -15.49
CA TRP A 5 8.88 -4.11 -14.46
C TRP A 5 9.31 -4.55 -13.06
N ALA A 6 9.71 -3.60 -12.20
CA ALA A 6 10.07 -3.85 -10.81
C ALA A 6 8.82 -4.02 -9.93
N ILE A 7 8.77 -5.13 -9.22
CA ILE A 7 7.68 -5.55 -8.32
C ILE A 7 8.24 -6.15 -7.02
N TRP A 8 7.35 -6.56 -6.12
CA TRP A 8 7.68 -7.35 -4.90
C TRP A 8 6.69 -8.49 -4.70
N ASP A 9 7.09 -9.51 -3.93
CA ASP A 9 6.26 -10.66 -3.55
C ASP A 9 5.58 -11.35 -4.75
N GLN A 10 6.32 -11.56 -5.83
CA GLN A 10 5.80 -12.17 -7.07
C GLN A 10 5.17 -13.54 -6.81
N GLU A 11 5.80 -14.36 -5.97
CA GLU A 11 5.34 -15.73 -5.71
C GLU A 11 4.01 -15.79 -4.96
N THR A 12 3.71 -14.77 -4.14
CA THR A 12 2.52 -14.74 -3.30
C THR A 12 1.42 -13.81 -3.81
N THR A 13 1.72 -13.04 -4.87
CA THR A 13 0.82 -12.01 -5.41
C THR A 13 0.44 -12.32 -6.86
N GLN A 14 -0.60 -13.11 -7.02
CA GLN A 14 -1.04 -13.61 -8.34
C GLN A 14 -1.40 -12.49 -9.33
N TYR A 15 -1.97 -11.38 -8.87
CA TYR A 15 -2.43 -10.31 -9.79
C TYR A 15 -1.30 -9.65 -10.60
N TRP A 16 -0.02 -9.78 -10.21
CA TRP A 16 1.07 -9.31 -11.05
C TRP A 16 1.11 -10.05 -12.38
N GLY A 17 1.00 -11.39 -12.33
CA GLY A 17 0.91 -12.22 -13.51
C GLY A 17 -0.32 -11.91 -14.35
N ASP A 18 -1.48 -11.73 -13.71
CA ASP A 18 -2.74 -11.43 -14.40
C ASP A 18 -2.66 -10.10 -15.16
N ILE A 19 -2.06 -9.06 -14.56
CA ILE A 19 -1.85 -7.75 -15.20
C ILE A 19 -0.91 -7.87 -16.39
N LYS A 20 0.23 -8.54 -16.20
CA LYS A 20 1.20 -8.80 -17.26
C LYS A 20 0.55 -9.50 -18.45
N ASP A 21 -0.13 -10.61 -18.21
CA ASP A 21 -0.75 -11.43 -19.26
C ASP A 21 -1.83 -10.67 -20.02
N ALA A 22 -2.65 -9.88 -19.31
CA ALA A 22 -3.66 -9.03 -19.91
C ALA A 22 -3.05 -7.94 -20.82
N TYR A 23 -1.93 -7.35 -20.37
CA TYR A 23 -1.24 -6.33 -21.14
C TYR A 23 -0.60 -6.94 -22.41
N GLU A 24 0.14 -8.03 -22.28
CA GLU A 24 0.77 -8.71 -23.40
C GLU A 24 -0.26 -9.19 -24.44
N ALA A 25 -1.41 -9.70 -23.99
CA ALA A 25 -2.50 -10.12 -24.87
C ALA A 25 -3.08 -8.97 -25.70
N SER A 26 -3.13 -7.76 -25.12
CA SER A 26 -3.64 -6.56 -25.79
C SER A 26 -2.59 -5.80 -26.62
N HIS A 27 -1.29 -6.10 -26.43
CA HIS A 27 -0.17 -5.46 -27.11
C HIS A 27 0.77 -6.47 -27.76
N PRO A 28 0.39 -7.08 -28.91
CA PRO A 28 1.21 -8.06 -29.62
C PRO A 28 2.61 -7.52 -29.93
N GLY A 29 3.63 -8.28 -29.54
CA GLY A 29 5.04 -7.91 -29.75
C GLY A 29 5.67 -7.17 -28.56
N VAL A 30 4.93 -6.99 -27.49
CA VAL A 30 5.45 -6.55 -26.18
C VAL A 30 5.57 -7.77 -25.25
N THR A 31 6.67 -7.85 -24.52
CA THR A 31 6.91 -8.84 -23.46
C THR A 31 7.25 -8.07 -22.18
N ILE A 32 6.66 -8.45 -21.06
CA ILE A 32 6.97 -7.89 -19.75
C ILE A 32 7.83 -8.86 -18.97
N GLU A 33 9.04 -8.41 -18.61
CA GLU A 33 9.93 -9.09 -17.67
C GLU A 33 9.70 -8.51 -16.27
N MET A 34 9.08 -9.30 -15.38
CA MET A 34 8.91 -8.92 -14.00
C MET A 34 10.19 -9.20 -13.21
N VAL A 35 10.65 -8.21 -12.44
CA VAL A 35 11.83 -8.31 -11.59
C VAL A 35 11.40 -8.12 -10.13
N ASP A 36 11.43 -9.20 -9.37
CA ASP A 36 11.09 -9.19 -7.95
C ASP A 36 12.29 -8.70 -7.13
N LEU A 37 12.15 -7.54 -6.49
CA LEU A 37 13.17 -6.95 -5.62
C LEU A 37 12.98 -7.33 -4.14
N GLY A 38 12.05 -8.23 -3.84
CA GLY A 38 11.67 -8.60 -2.48
C GLY A 38 10.82 -7.52 -1.79
N SER A 39 10.07 -7.90 -0.75
CA SER A 39 9.22 -6.93 -0.04
C SER A 39 9.91 -6.24 1.12
N THR A 40 10.94 -6.82 1.69
CA THR A 40 11.75 -6.18 2.74
C THR A 40 12.65 -5.14 2.09
N ASP A 41 12.60 -3.92 2.60
CA ASP A 41 13.40 -2.79 2.10
C ASP A 41 13.22 -2.46 0.61
N TYR A 42 12.12 -2.90 -0.01
CA TYR A 42 11.84 -2.73 -1.44
C TYR A 42 12.15 -1.31 -1.94
N MET A 43 11.64 -0.27 -1.28
CA MET A 43 11.84 1.11 -1.72
C MET A 43 13.31 1.56 -1.63
N THR A 44 14.07 1.03 -0.68
CA THR A 44 15.52 1.30 -0.57
C THR A 44 16.29 0.65 -1.70
N VAL A 45 15.97 -0.61 -2.02
CA VAL A 45 16.57 -1.33 -3.14
C VAL A 45 16.22 -0.63 -4.45
N LEU A 46 14.95 -0.35 -4.69
CA LEU A 46 14.48 0.34 -5.89
C LEU A 46 15.18 1.71 -6.08
N ALA A 47 15.26 2.53 -5.01
CA ALA A 47 15.92 3.82 -5.07
C ALA A 47 17.43 3.70 -5.37
N THR A 48 18.07 2.61 -4.95
CA THR A 48 19.47 2.31 -5.25
C THR A 48 19.64 1.94 -6.71
N GLU A 49 18.83 1.04 -7.22
CA GLU A 49 18.83 0.62 -8.63
C GLU A 49 18.57 1.80 -9.58
N LEU A 50 17.62 2.67 -9.24
CA LEU A 50 17.31 3.86 -10.03
C LEU A 50 18.33 4.99 -9.91
N SER A 51 19.25 4.95 -8.93
CA SER A 51 20.27 5.98 -8.72
C SER A 51 21.52 5.77 -9.59
N GLY A 52 21.69 4.59 -10.18
CA GLY A 52 22.79 4.27 -11.08
C GLY A 52 22.60 4.89 -12.47
N SER A 53 23.69 5.20 -13.16
CA SER A 53 23.64 5.57 -14.58
C SER A 53 23.27 4.33 -15.41
N GLY A 54 22.01 4.15 -15.72
CA GLY A 54 21.52 3.05 -16.53
C GLY A 54 20.65 2.08 -15.74
N SER A 55 19.66 2.59 -15.03
CA SER A 55 18.56 1.71 -14.59
C SER A 55 17.98 0.98 -15.79
N ASP A 56 17.87 -0.34 -15.67
CA ASP A 56 17.29 -1.18 -16.70
C ASP A 56 15.75 -1.28 -16.60
N PHE A 57 15.12 -0.57 -15.65
CA PHE A 57 13.67 -0.62 -15.46
C PHE A 57 12.95 0.37 -16.36
N ASP A 58 11.93 -0.12 -17.06
CA ASP A 58 10.99 0.70 -17.83
C ASP A 58 9.78 1.10 -16.99
N VAL A 59 9.34 0.21 -16.09
CA VAL A 59 8.21 0.43 -15.19
C VAL A 59 8.60 0.02 -13.77
N VAL A 60 8.19 0.82 -12.80
CA VAL A 60 8.41 0.51 -11.39
C VAL A 60 7.12 0.60 -10.61
N THR A 61 6.91 -0.31 -9.67
CA THR A 61 5.80 -0.23 -8.73
C THR A 61 6.26 0.49 -7.47
N VAL A 62 5.54 1.52 -7.06
CA VAL A 62 5.84 2.28 -5.85
C VAL A 62 5.05 1.69 -4.68
N LYS A 63 5.73 1.43 -3.56
CA LYS A 63 5.14 0.70 -2.43
C LYS A 63 4.55 1.61 -1.37
N ASP A 64 5.13 2.79 -1.18
CA ASP A 64 4.70 3.72 -0.14
C ASP A 64 4.96 5.19 -0.51
N VAL A 65 4.20 6.09 0.11
CA VAL A 65 4.29 7.54 -0.14
C VAL A 65 5.66 8.14 0.21
N PRO A 66 6.33 7.79 1.32
CA PRO A 66 7.68 8.29 1.60
C PRO A 66 8.72 7.89 0.56
N GLY A 67 8.64 6.66 0.06
CA GLY A 67 9.49 6.18 -1.03
C GLY A 67 9.20 6.92 -2.33
N TYR A 68 7.93 7.12 -2.66
CA TYR A 68 7.49 7.92 -3.80
C TYR A 68 8.10 9.34 -3.76
N ALA A 69 7.90 10.05 -2.64
CA ALA A 69 8.46 11.39 -2.46
C ALA A 69 9.99 11.41 -2.67
N THR A 70 10.70 10.38 -2.20
CA THR A 70 12.15 10.24 -2.40
C THR A 70 12.51 10.08 -3.87
N LEU A 71 11.77 9.27 -4.62
CA LEU A 71 12.01 9.06 -6.06
C LEU A 71 11.77 10.35 -6.87
N VAL A 72 10.70 11.07 -6.55
CA VAL A 72 10.39 12.36 -7.19
C VAL A 72 11.50 13.39 -6.91
N GLN A 73 11.88 13.56 -5.63
CA GLN A 73 12.93 14.51 -5.25
C GLN A 73 14.28 14.22 -5.90
N LYS A 74 14.60 12.96 -6.13
CA LYS A 74 15.83 12.55 -6.83
C LYS A 74 15.73 12.65 -8.35
N GLY A 75 14.56 12.93 -8.91
CA GLY A 75 14.33 12.89 -10.36
C GLY A 75 14.53 11.49 -10.96
N SER A 76 14.27 10.45 -10.18
CA SER A 76 14.46 9.05 -10.57
C SER A 76 13.29 8.48 -11.37
N ILE A 77 12.14 9.16 -11.38
CA ILE A 77 10.94 8.82 -12.13
C ILE A 77 10.44 10.02 -12.91
N LEU A 78 9.79 9.77 -14.05
CA LEU A 78 9.29 10.80 -14.96
C LEU A 78 7.90 11.28 -14.55
N SER A 79 7.61 12.58 -14.80
CA SER A 79 6.22 13.06 -14.78
C SER A 79 5.41 12.33 -15.86
N LEU A 80 4.19 11.95 -15.50
CA LEU A 80 3.23 11.30 -16.39
C LEU A 80 2.26 12.27 -17.06
N ASP A 81 2.29 13.56 -16.74
CA ASP A 81 1.29 14.55 -17.18
C ASP A 81 1.12 14.60 -18.69
N ASP A 82 2.24 14.63 -19.44
CA ASP A 82 2.22 14.66 -20.90
C ASP A 82 1.62 13.37 -21.48
N TYR A 83 1.90 12.22 -20.88
CA TYR A 83 1.37 10.92 -21.31
C TYR A 83 -0.12 10.81 -20.97
N ILE A 84 -0.51 11.22 -19.77
CA ILE A 84 -1.91 11.26 -19.31
C ILE A 84 -2.74 12.13 -20.27
N SER A 85 -2.24 13.30 -20.61
CA SER A 85 -2.90 14.23 -21.52
C SER A 85 -2.99 13.68 -22.95
N LYS A 86 -1.88 13.15 -23.47
CA LYS A 86 -1.80 12.60 -24.82
C LYS A 86 -2.71 11.40 -25.04
N ASP A 87 -2.74 10.50 -24.06
CA ASP A 87 -3.48 9.24 -24.15
C ASP A 87 -4.92 9.37 -23.64
N GLY A 88 -5.30 10.54 -23.12
CA GLY A 88 -6.64 10.82 -22.63
C GLY A 88 -7.03 9.99 -21.43
N VAL A 89 -6.08 9.77 -20.50
CA VAL A 89 -6.32 8.96 -19.29
C VAL A 89 -7.37 9.65 -18.40
N ASP A 90 -8.47 8.95 -18.13
CA ASP A 90 -9.56 9.46 -17.29
C ASP A 90 -9.21 9.31 -15.80
N LEU A 91 -8.68 10.39 -15.22
CA LEU A 91 -8.28 10.42 -13.80
C LEU A 91 -9.47 10.36 -12.83
N SER A 92 -10.70 10.63 -13.28
CA SER A 92 -11.89 10.53 -12.43
C SER A 92 -12.13 9.12 -11.88
N LYS A 93 -11.62 8.10 -12.57
CA LYS A 93 -11.67 6.69 -12.16
C LYS A 93 -10.88 6.38 -10.89
N TYR A 94 -9.96 7.24 -10.52
CA TYR A 94 -9.13 7.07 -9.31
C TYR A 94 -9.78 7.68 -8.06
N ALA A 95 -10.99 8.24 -8.16
CA ALA A 95 -11.80 8.74 -7.03
C ALA A 95 -11.03 9.68 -6.07
N GLY A 96 -10.18 10.55 -6.60
CA GLY A 96 -9.39 11.53 -5.82
C GLY A 96 -8.11 10.96 -5.18
N VAL A 97 -7.80 9.67 -5.36
CA VAL A 97 -6.53 9.10 -4.84
C VAL A 97 -5.32 9.75 -5.51
N THR A 98 -5.45 10.19 -6.75
CA THR A 98 -4.38 10.93 -7.48
C THR A 98 -3.98 12.24 -6.79
N ASP A 99 -4.88 12.89 -6.05
CA ASP A 99 -4.57 14.12 -5.33
C ASP A 99 -3.54 13.89 -4.21
N GLN A 100 -3.52 12.67 -3.64
CA GLN A 100 -2.60 12.28 -2.58
C GLN A 100 -1.16 12.05 -3.07
N VAL A 101 -1.00 11.82 -4.38
CA VAL A 101 0.28 11.54 -5.03
C VAL A 101 0.66 12.61 -6.05
N THR A 102 -0.03 13.74 -6.04
CA THR A 102 0.35 14.93 -6.82
C THR A 102 1.43 15.71 -6.07
N VAL A 103 2.57 15.93 -6.72
CA VAL A 103 3.70 16.69 -6.17
C VAL A 103 3.95 17.92 -7.06
N ASP A 104 3.88 19.11 -6.47
CA ASP A 104 4.04 20.39 -7.17
C ASP A 104 3.15 20.53 -8.42
N GLY A 105 1.95 19.96 -8.37
CA GLY A 105 0.96 20.00 -9.45
C GLY A 105 1.16 18.95 -10.55
N SER A 106 2.13 18.04 -10.40
CA SER A 106 2.43 16.99 -11.37
C SER A 106 2.24 15.59 -10.78
N LEU A 107 1.82 14.64 -11.64
CA LEU A 107 1.71 13.23 -11.31
C LEU A 107 2.93 12.46 -11.84
N TYR A 108 3.56 11.65 -10.98
CA TYR A 108 4.69 10.79 -11.33
C TYR A 108 4.34 9.30 -11.21
N GLU A 109 3.16 8.99 -10.70
CA GLU A 109 2.63 7.65 -10.63
C GLU A 109 1.11 7.66 -10.83
N LEU A 110 0.55 6.50 -11.18
CA LEU A 110 -0.89 6.25 -11.17
C LEU A 110 -1.20 5.15 -10.16
N PRO A 111 -2.18 5.36 -9.27
CA PRO A 111 -2.60 4.33 -8.33
C PRO A 111 -3.12 3.09 -9.06
N PHE A 112 -2.67 1.90 -8.68
CA PHE A 112 -3.14 0.63 -9.24
C PHE A 112 -4.02 -0.16 -8.28
N ARG A 113 -3.97 0.16 -6.98
CA ARG A 113 -4.82 -0.42 -5.93
C ARG A 113 -5.07 0.60 -4.84
N ASN A 114 -6.09 0.32 -4.02
CA ASN A 114 -6.36 1.08 -2.82
C ASN A 114 -6.44 0.12 -1.63
N ASP A 115 -5.73 0.43 -0.57
CA ASP A 115 -5.73 -0.33 0.68
C ASP A 115 -6.48 0.46 1.75
N PHE A 116 -7.08 -0.25 2.69
CA PHE A 116 -7.80 0.35 3.81
C PHE A 116 -7.60 -0.47 5.08
N TRP A 117 -7.69 0.19 6.23
CA TRP A 117 -7.61 -0.44 7.53
C TRP A 117 -9.00 -0.81 8.01
N VAL A 118 -9.15 -2.05 8.49
CA VAL A 118 -10.37 -2.56 9.10
C VAL A 118 -10.03 -3.41 10.31
N LEU A 119 -10.96 -3.50 11.24
CA LEU A 119 -10.86 -4.42 12.36
C LEU A 119 -11.37 -5.80 11.94
N PHE A 120 -10.49 -6.78 11.90
CA PHE A 120 -10.85 -8.20 11.79
C PHE A 120 -11.01 -8.79 13.18
N TYR A 121 -12.03 -9.59 13.38
CA TYR A 121 -12.23 -10.31 14.63
C TYR A 121 -12.70 -11.75 14.39
N ASN A 122 -12.34 -12.62 15.32
CA ASN A 122 -12.73 -14.03 15.28
C ASN A 122 -14.06 -14.22 16.01
N LYS A 123 -15.12 -14.49 15.26
CA LYS A 123 -16.49 -14.67 15.80
C LYS A 123 -16.58 -15.81 16.80
N ASP A 124 -15.90 -16.93 16.53
CA ASP A 124 -15.98 -18.11 17.40
C ASP A 124 -15.43 -17.82 18.80
N LEU A 125 -14.40 -16.98 18.92
CA LEU A 125 -13.86 -16.57 20.22
C LEU A 125 -14.83 -15.65 20.96
N PHE A 126 -15.51 -14.74 20.26
CA PHE A 126 -16.55 -13.89 20.87
C PHE A 126 -17.74 -14.71 21.34
N ASP A 127 -18.24 -15.61 20.51
CA ASP A 127 -19.36 -16.49 20.81
C ASP A 127 -19.04 -17.41 22.00
N ALA A 128 -17.85 -18.01 22.01
CA ALA A 128 -17.41 -18.88 23.10
C ALA A 128 -17.33 -18.15 24.46
N LYS A 129 -17.04 -16.87 24.43
CA LYS A 129 -16.93 -16.02 25.61
C LYS A 129 -18.22 -15.31 25.98
N GLY A 130 -19.21 -15.31 25.08
CA GLY A 130 -20.49 -14.64 25.26
C GLY A 130 -20.37 -13.11 25.25
N VAL A 131 -19.37 -12.59 24.55
CA VAL A 131 -19.09 -11.16 24.42
C VAL A 131 -19.68 -10.62 23.10
N ALA A 132 -20.27 -9.43 23.14
CA ALA A 132 -20.83 -8.81 21.94
C ALA A 132 -19.73 -8.44 20.92
N TYR A 133 -20.07 -8.55 19.63
CA TYR A 133 -19.14 -8.19 18.57
C TYR A 133 -18.83 -6.69 18.54
N PRO A 134 -17.65 -6.28 18.03
CA PRO A 134 -17.33 -4.88 17.84
C PRO A 134 -18.30 -4.21 16.86
N THR A 135 -18.58 -2.92 17.07
CA THR A 135 -19.44 -2.10 16.21
C THR A 135 -18.64 -1.08 15.43
N ASN A 136 -19.23 -0.49 14.37
CA ASN A 136 -18.55 0.48 13.52
C ASN A 136 -18.36 1.86 14.16
N ASP A 137 -19.08 2.14 15.23
CA ASP A 137 -19.08 3.40 15.97
C ASP A 137 -18.34 3.31 17.32
N MET A 138 -17.64 2.21 17.54
CA MET A 138 -16.87 1.96 18.75
C MET A 138 -15.72 2.97 18.89
N THR A 139 -15.62 3.57 20.08
CA THR A 139 -14.51 4.43 20.46
C THR A 139 -13.24 3.64 20.81
N PHE A 140 -12.09 4.32 20.89
CA PHE A 140 -10.85 3.67 21.32
C PHE A 140 -10.91 3.14 22.76
N ASP A 141 -11.59 3.83 23.65
CA ASP A 141 -11.75 3.37 25.04
C ASP A 141 -12.60 2.09 25.10
N GLU A 142 -13.66 2.02 24.31
CA GLU A 142 -14.50 0.83 24.18
C GLU A 142 -13.74 -0.31 23.52
N TYR A 143 -12.92 -0.03 22.52
CA TYR A 143 -12.05 -1.03 21.90
C TYR A 143 -11.01 -1.58 22.89
N ASP A 144 -10.34 -0.72 23.68
CA ASP A 144 -9.39 -1.17 24.72
C ASP A 144 -10.08 -2.03 25.79
N ALA A 145 -11.26 -1.61 26.23
CA ALA A 145 -12.06 -2.40 27.18
C ALA A 145 -12.44 -3.77 26.60
N LEU A 146 -12.90 -3.80 25.35
CA LEU A 146 -13.25 -5.05 24.65
C LEU A 146 -12.03 -5.96 24.47
N ALA A 147 -10.88 -5.40 24.09
CA ALA A 147 -9.64 -6.15 23.93
C ALA A 147 -9.16 -6.77 25.25
N ARG A 148 -9.29 -6.03 26.36
CA ARG A 148 -9.02 -6.57 27.72
C ARG A 148 -9.97 -7.67 28.09
N GLU A 149 -11.26 -7.50 27.84
CA GLU A 149 -12.30 -8.52 28.10
C GLU A 149 -12.04 -9.78 27.29
N MET A 150 -11.63 -9.66 26.04
CA MET A 150 -11.34 -10.79 25.16
C MET A 150 -10.02 -11.50 25.49
N THR A 151 -9.10 -10.86 26.21
CA THR A 151 -7.83 -11.46 26.59
C THR A 151 -8.06 -12.55 27.63
N ASP A 152 -7.48 -13.73 27.42
CA ASP A 152 -7.41 -14.83 28.37
C ASP A 152 -6.01 -15.45 28.35
N THR A 153 -5.27 -15.21 29.42
CA THR A 153 -3.89 -15.70 29.59
C THR A 153 -3.79 -16.75 30.70
N THR A 154 -4.92 -17.38 31.08
CA THR A 154 -4.91 -18.46 32.04
C THR A 154 -4.12 -19.68 31.54
N PHE A 155 -3.66 -20.51 32.46
CA PHE A 155 -2.81 -21.65 32.13
C PHE A 155 -3.52 -22.58 31.11
N GLY A 156 -2.87 -22.76 29.97
CA GLY A 156 -3.39 -23.58 28.85
C GLY A 156 -4.23 -22.79 27.81
N SER A 157 -4.57 -21.54 28.10
CA SER A 157 -5.18 -20.63 27.13
C SER A 157 -4.25 -19.43 26.87
N GLN A 158 -4.05 -19.06 25.62
CA GLN A 158 -3.31 -17.86 25.23
C GLN A 158 -4.10 -17.16 24.14
N VAL A 159 -5.21 -16.53 24.52
CA VAL A 159 -6.03 -15.70 23.65
C VAL A 159 -5.71 -14.24 23.95
N TYR A 160 -5.23 -13.52 22.97
CA TYR A 160 -5.00 -12.10 23.06
C TYR A 160 -6.17 -11.36 22.43
N GLY A 161 -6.72 -10.39 23.15
CA GLY A 161 -7.88 -9.62 22.70
C GLY A 161 -7.58 -8.64 21.58
N ALA A 162 -6.31 -8.31 21.36
CA ALA A 162 -5.87 -7.47 20.25
C ALA A 162 -4.51 -7.89 19.71
N HIS A 163 -4.31 -7.71 18.42
CA HIS A 163 -3.01 -7.79 17.76
C HIS A 163 -2.85 -6.59 16.84
N TYR A 164 -1.77 -5.86 16.99
CA TYR A 164 -1.49 -4.68 16.19
C TYR A 164 -0.43 -4.98 15.14
N HIS A 165 -0.62 -4.44 13.98
CA HIS A 165 0.38 -4.47 12.94
C HIS A 165 1.56 -3.55 13.31
N THR A 166 2.78 -3.98 12.98
CA THR A 166 4.02 -3.23 13.31
C THR A 166 4.37 -2.15 12.29
N TRP A 167 3.57 -1.98 11.24
CA TRP A 167 3.83 -0.99 10.21
C TRP A 167 3.60 0.44 10.72
N ARG A 168 4.39 1.37 10.19
CA ARG A 168 4.26 2.80 10.48
C ARG A 168 2.84 3.32 10.24
N SER A 169 2.20 2.88 9.17
CA SER A 169 0.83 3.27 8.82
C SER A 169 -0.21 2.89 9.87
N ALA A 170 0.00 1.82 10.65
CA ALA A 170 -0.87 1.49 11.77
C ALA A 170 -0.80 2.55 12.88
N VAL A 171 0.40 3.05 13.19
CA VAL A 171 0.59 4.12 14.18
C VAL A 171 -0.03 5.44 13.67
N GLN A 172 0.16 5.75 12.40
CA GLN A 172 -0.43 6.94 11.78
C GLN A 172 -1.96 6.89 11.82
N LEU A 173 -2.56 5.71 11.58
CA LEU A 173 -3.99 5.52 11.65
C LEU A 173 -4.58 5.97 13.00
N PHE A 174 -3.96 5.58 14.12
CA PHE A 174 -4.43 5.98 15.45
C PHE A 174 -4.42 7.50 15.62
N GLY A 175 -3.38 8.18 15.16
CA GLY A 175 -3.32 9.64 15.20
C GLY A 175 -4.38 10.32 14.33
N VAL A 176 -4.65 9.78 13.14
CA VAL A 176 -5.70 10.29 12.25
C VAL A 176 -7.09 10.10 12.87
N LEU A 177 -7.36 8.91 13.43
CA LEU A 177 -8.65 8.61 14.07
C LEU A 177 -8.89 9.43 15.35
N ASP A 178 -7.83 9.83 16.07
CA ASP A 178 -7.89 10.75 17.22
C ASP A 178 -8.03 12.22 16.78
N GLY A 179 -8.18 12.50 15.50
CA GLY A 179 -8.30 13.85 14.93
C GLY A 179 -6.99 14.66 14.96
N LYS A 180 -5.86 13.99 15.15
CA LYS A 180 -4.54 14.63 15.15
C LYS A 180 -3.81 14.33 13.85
N HIS A 181 -3.08 15.33 13.35
CA HIS A 181 -2.22 15.15 12.20
C HIS A 181 -0.96 14.39 12.62
N THR A 182 -0.73 13.23 12.01
CA THR A 182 0.47 12.42 12.25
C THR A 182 1.51 12.58 11.14
N ILE A 183 1.11 13.19 10.04
CA ILE A 183 1.98 13.50 8.91
C ILE A 183 2.32 14.98 9.04
N LEU A 184 3.58 15.31 9.00
CA LEU A 184 4.02 16.70 8.96
C LEU A 184 3.44 17.32 7.69
N ASP A 185 2.79 18.47 7.85
CA ASP A 185 2.46 19.31 6.72
C ASP A 185 3.75 19.55 5.93
N GLY A 186 3.69 19.52 4.61
CA GLY A 186 4.84 19.56 3.72
C GLY A 186 5.63 20.88 3.73
N ASN A 187 5.93 21.39 4.95
CA ASN A 187 6.82 22.51 5.19
C ASN A 187 8.14 22.01 5.76
#